data_f924e096d2645dd5ca30286f48d3c2b0
#
_entry.id   f924e096d2645dd5ca30286f48d3c2b0
#
_cell.length_a   1.000
_cell.length_b   1.000
_cell.length_c   1.000
_cell.angle_alpha   90.00
_cell.angle_beta   90.00
_cell.angle_gamma   90.00
#
_symmetry.space_group_name_H-M   'P 1'
#
loop_
_entity.id
_entity.type
_entity.pdbx_description
1 polymer ?
#
loop_
_entity_poly.entity_id
_entity_poly.type
_entity_poly.pdbx_seq_one_letter_code
_entity_poly.pdbx_strand_id
1 'polypeptide(L)'
;MKEDLEIENDDLWERWRCEVDKGQGKERIDKYLAEHMTNTSRSRIQTAADAGNVWVNGAAVASNYRVKPGDVIQVLLDHEPHDYTITPENIPLDIVYEDDDLLVVNKPAGLVVHPGHGNYEHTLLHALAWHFEHQSSIVNRPIVNINDPSIGLVHRIDKDTSGLLLIAKTPEAKAHLAKQFFDHTTERTYNALVWGTFKELSGTIEGALARDNRDRTIYRVWDLEECPQAKEAVTHWRVLEQFPYVTLVECRLETGRTHQIRVHMKHIGHPLFCDEKYGGCEILKGLRTQKYRQFIENCFALCPRQVLHARTLGFTHPRTGERMFFDSEWPADMTALIRKWRAYEPNTLL
;
A
#
# COMPACT_ATOMS: atom_id res chain seq x y z
N MET A 1 36.64 35.17 -17.64
CA MET A 1 36.35 34.76 -16.26
C MET A 1 34.99 34.10 -16.28
N LYS A 2 34.98 32.81 -16.24
CA LYS A 2 33.77 32.03 -15.95
C LYS A 2 33.76 31.80 -14.44
N GLU A 3 32.84 32.42 -13.74
CA GLU A 3 32.55 32.08 -12.36
C GLU A 3 31.90 30.70 -12.37
N ASP A 4 32.61 29.69 -11.90
CA ASP A 4 32.08 28.41 -11.54
C ASP A 4 31.19 28.66 -10.32
N LEU A 5 29.89 28.58 -10.54
CA LEU A 5 28.91 28.45 -9.47
C LEU A 5 29.11 27.06 -8.83
N GLU A 6 29.93 27.00 -7.79
CA GLU A 6 29.89 25.90 -6.82
C GLU A 6 28.47 25.90 -6.21
N ILE A 7 27.64 24.99 -6.65
CA ILE A 7 26.38 24.65 -5.97
C ILE A 7 26.83 23.94 -4.70
N GLU A 8 26.83 24.66 -3.57
CA GLU A 8 26.94 24.03 -2.25
C GLU A 8 25.78 23.03 -2.10
N ASN A 9 26.13 21.76 -2.18
CA ASN A 9 25.21 20.62 -2.05
C ASN A 9 25.02 20.24 -0.57
N ASP A 10 24.71 21.19 0.30
CA ASP A 10 24.55 20.96 1.74
C ASP A 10 23.31 20.14 2.13
N ASP A 11 22.43 19.83 1.16
CA ASP A 11 21.16 19.12 1.42
C ASP A 11 21.13 17.64 0.98
N LEU A 12 22.25 17.07 0.48
CA LEU A 12 22.29 15.70 0.01
C LEU A 12 23.07 14.79 0.97
N TRP A 13 22.42 13.74 1.44
CA TRP A 13 22.99 12.76 2.36
C TRP A 13 23.56 11.55 1.63
N GLU A 14 24.82 11.16 1.93
CA GLU A 14 25.45 9.97 1.35
C GLU A 14 24.84 8.68 1.96
N ARG A 15 24.11 7.94 1.14
CA ARG A 15 23.52 6.65 1.52
C ARG A 15 24.49 5.49 1.33
N TRP A 16 25.30 5.55 0.29
CA TRP A 16 26.18 4.45 -0.09
C TRP A 16 27.35 4.98 -0.93
N ARG A 17 28.52 4.40 -0.69
CA ARG A 17 29.74 4.73 -1.39
C ARG A 17 30.58 3.50 -1.63
N CYS A 18 31.19 3.38 -2.80
CA CYS A 18 32.25 2.41 -3.06
C CYS A 18 33.24 2.93 -4.08
N GLU A 19 34.44 2.35 -4.07
CA GLU A 19 35.40 2.42 -5.16
C GLU A 19 35.31 1.15 -6.00
N VAL A 20 35.20 1.28 -7.31
CA VAL A 20 35.05 0.15 -8.24
C VAL A 20 36.39 -0.60 -8.34
N ASP A 21 36.35 -1.92 -8.12
CA ASP A 21 37.50 -2.79 -8.14
C ASP A 21 38.29 -2.70 -9.46
N LYS A 22 39.63 -2.85 -9.36
CA LYS A 22 40.54 -2.77 -10.52
C LYS A 22 40.28 -3.85 -11.57
N GLY A 23 39.66 -4.96 -11.19
CA GLY A 23 39.29 -6.07 -12.05
C GLY A 23 37.88 -6.00 -12.65
N GLN A 24 37.12 -4.97 -12.32
CA GLN A 24 35.72 -4.81 -12.77
C GLN A 24 35.65 -4.57 -14.28
N GLY A 25 34.86 -5.39 -14.97
CA GLY A 25 34.51 -5.18 -16.37
C GLY A 25 33.55 -4.01 -16.56
N LYS A 26 33.52 -3.47 -17.80
CA LYS A 26 32.59 -2.36 -18.15
C LYS A 26 31.14 -2.82 -18.05
N GLU A 27 30.46 -2.43 -17.02
CA GLU A 27 29.05 -2.73 -16.76
C GLU A 27 28.23 -1.45 -16.57
N ARG A 28 26.90 -1.53 -16.80
CA ARG A 28 26.02 -0.36 -16.53
C ARG A 28 25.90 -0.15 -15.03
N ILE A 29 25.94 1.12 -14.59
CA ILE A 29 25.89 1.49 -13.18
C ILE A 29 24.60 1.01 -12.48
N ASP A 30 23.45 0.99 -13.20
CA ASP A 30 22.20 0.52 -12.65
C ASP A 30 22.24 -0.98 -12.32
N LYS A 31 22.99 -1.78 -13.08
CA LYS A 31 23.17 -3.20 -12.81
C LYS A 31 24.21 -3.41 -11.70
N TYR A 32 25.35 -2.74 -11.81
CA TYR A 32 26.41 -2.79 -10.80
C TYR A 32 25.89 -2.47 -9.40
N LEU A 33 25.17 -1.37 -9.24
CA LEU A 33 24.59 -0.97 -7.95
C LEU A 33 23.54 -1.95 -7.44
N ALA A 34 22.73 -2.56 -8.32
CA ALA A 34 21.74 -3.56 -7.91
C ALA A 34 22.37 -4.86 -7.38
N GLU A 35 23.60 -5.18 -7.81
CA GLU A 35 24.36 -6.34 -7.33
C GLU A 35 25.13 -6.06 -6.03
N HIS A 36 25.51 -4.79 -5.78
CA HIS A 36 26.37 -4.42 -4.65
C HIS A 36 25.63 -3.74 -3.49
N MET A 37 24.43 -3.19 -3.74
CA MET A 37 23.62 -2.55 -2.69
C MET A 37 22.55 -3.52 -2.16
N THR A 38 22.50 -3.71 -0.85
CA THR A 38 21.43 -4.48 -0.20
C THR A 38 20.09 -3.75 -0.27
N ASN A 39 18.99 -4.49 -0.41
CA ASN A 39 17.61 -3.98 -0.38
C ASN A 39 17.29 -2.90 -1.43
N THR A 40 17.98 -2.91 -2.58
CA THR A 40 17.77 -1.93 -3.64
C THR A 40 17.54 -2.63 -4.98
N SER A 41 16.42 -2.29 -5.66
CA SER A 41 16.13 -2.82 -6.98
C SER A 41 16.74 -1.95 -8.09
N ARG A 42 17.02 -2.57 -9.23
CA ARG A 42 17.52 -1.85 -10.41
C ARG A 42 16.62 -0.67 -10.83
N SER A 43 15.31 -0.82 -10.72
CA SER A 43 14.34 0.25 -11.01
C SER A 43 14.49 1.45 -10.04
N ARG A 44 14.75 1.19 -8.76
CA ARG A 44 15.02 2.26 -7.78
C ARG A 44 16.30 3.03 -8.11
N ILE A 45 17.35 2.33 -8.53
CA ILE A 45 18.61 2.94 -8.94
C ILE A 45 18.42 3.81 -10.18
N GLN A 46 17.66 3.35 -11.17
CA GLN A 46 17.32 4.14 -12.36
C GLN A 46 16.59 5.42 -11.98
N THR A 47 15.57 5.33 -11.10
CA THR A 47 14.85 6.51 -10.60
C THR A 47 15.78 7.48 -9.85
N ALA A 48 16.71 6.96 -9.04
CA ALA A 48 17.68 7.80 -8.33
C ALA A 48 18.66 8.49 -9.30
N ALA A 49 19.12 7.79 -10.34
CA ALA A 49 19.99 8.38 -11.35
C ALA A 49 19.27 9.45 -12.19
N ASP A 50 17.99 9.20 -12.54
CA ASP A 50 17.16 10.18 -13.25
C ASP A 50 16.87 11.44 -12.41
N ALA A 51 16.86 11.29 -11.07
CA ALA A 51 16.76 12.39 -10.11
C ALA A 51 18.11 13.10 -9.84
N GLY A 52 19.21 12.65 -10.46
CA GLY A 52 20.54 13.21 -10.24
C GLY A 52 21.24 12.75 -8.95
N ASN A 53 20.74 11.70 -8.30
CA ASN A 53 21.20 11.23 -6.99
C ASN A 53 22.25 10.09 -7.08
N VAL A 54 22.70 9.72 -8.27
CA VAL A 54 23.80 8.76 -8.47
C VAL A 54 24.98 9.51 -9.04
N TRP A 55 26.09 9.52 -8.31
CA TRP A 55 27.29 10.28 -8.65
C TRP A 55 28.47 9.36 -8.89
N VAL A 56 29.34 9.75 -9.81
CA VAL A 56 30.62 9.09 -10.07
C VAL A 56 31.70 10.15 -10.12
N ASN A 57 32.73 10.01 -9.30
CA ASN A 57 33.86 10.91 -9.21
C ASN A 57 33.43 12.39 -9.00
N GLY A 58 32.38 12.60 -8.17
CA GLY A 58 31.86 13.92 -7.81
C GLY A 58 30.91 14.55 -8.83
N ALA A 59 30.42 13.80 -9.83
CA ALA A 59 29.45 14.28 -10.81
C ALA A 59 28.26 13.33 -10.97
N ALA A 60 27.05 13.88 -11.10
CA ALA A 60 25.83 13.10 -11.34
C ALA A 60 25.90 12.40 -12.71
N VAL A 61 25.47 11.12 -12.74
CA VAL A 61 25.49 10.30 -13.95
C VAL A 61 24.13 9.67 -14.24
N ALA A 62 23.84 9.42 -15.52
CA ALA A 62 22.64 8.69 -15.93
C ALA A 62 22.75 7.19 -15.63
N SER A 63 21.60 6.50 -15.51
CA SER A 63 21.49 5.08 -15.18
C SER A 63 22.21 4.13 -16.14
N ASN A 64 22.53 4.59 -17.36
CA ASN A 64 23.26 3.83 -18.36
C ASN A 64 24.79 4.06 -18.35
N TYR A 65 25.31 4.87 -17.41
CA TYR A 65 26.76 5.06 -17.25
C TYR A 65 27.45 3.70 -17.13
N ARG A 66 28.63 3.57 -17.73
CA ARG A 66 29.42 2.34 -17.65
C ARG A 66 30.56 2.52 -16.67
N VAL A 67 30.49 1.80 -15.57
CA VAL A 67 31.50 1.83 -14.51
C VAL A 67 32.87 1.45 -15.04
N LYS A 68 33.91 2.08 -14.48
CA LYS A 68 35.31 1.85 -14.81
C LYS A 68 36.07 1.51 -13.53
N PRO A 69 37.13 0.69 -13.60
CA PRO A 69 38.02 0.48 -12.48
C PRO A 69 38.51 1.79 -11.85
N GLY A 70 38.39 1.92 -10.53
CA GLY A 70 38.78 3.10 -9.78
C GLY A 70 37.73 4.22 -9.74
N ASP A 71 36.56 4.06 -10.36
CA ASP A 71 35.46 5.00 -10.18
C ASP A 71 35.00 5.00 -8.71
N VAL A 72 34.85 6.20 -8.15
CA VAL A 72 34.21 6.39 -6.84
C VAL A 72 32.75 6.69 -7.06
N ILE A 73 31.89 5.72 -6.71
CA ILE A 73 30.43 5.83 -6.89
C ILE A 73 29.82 6.25 -5.56
N GLN A 74 28.92 7.23 -5.59
CA GLN A 74 28.11 7.69 -4.46
C GLN A 74 26.63 7.64 -4.84
N VAL A 75 25.80 7.18 -3.92
CA VAL A 75 24.34 7.27 -4.04
C VAL A 75 23.87 8.21 -2.94
N LEU A 76 23.26 9.32 -3.33
CA LEU A 76 22.84 10.39 -2.45
C LEU A 76 21.32 10.32 -2.22
N LEU A 77 20.86 10.93 -1.13
CA LEU A 77 19.45 11.12 -0.80
C LEU A 77 19.21 12.61 -0.57
N ASP A 78 18.03 13.07 -0.91
CA ASP A 78 17.53 14.42 -0.64
C ASP A 78 17.02 14.61 0.81
N HIS A 79 17.23 13.63 1.65
CA HIS A 79 16.87 13.64 3.07
C HIS A 79 17.82 12.73 3.85
N GLU A 80 17.94 12.97 5.15
CA GLU A 80 18.73 12.13 6.04
C GLU A 80 18.29 10.66 5.92
N PRO A 81 19.23 9.69 5.80
CA PRO A 81 18.90 8.27 5.78
C PRO A 81 18.19 7.91 7.08
N HIS A 82 16.90 7.64 7.01
CA HIS A 82 16.22 7.05 8.14
C HIS A 82 16.71 5.62 8.36
N ASP A 83 17.21 5.37 9.54
CA ASP A 83 17.41 4.00 10.01
C ASP A 83 16.02 3.39 10.25
N TYR A 84 15.60 2.52 9.33
CA TYR A 84 14.34 1.79 9.44
C TYR A 84 14.44 0.59 10.39
N THR A 85 15.24 0.73 11.45
CA THR A 85 15.27 -0.28 12.51
C THR A 85 13.88 -0.39 13.11
N ILE A 86 13.25 -1.57 13.00
CA ILE A 86 11.95 -1.83 13.59
C ILE A 86 12.14 -2.00 15.10
N THR A 87 11.80 -0.98 15.85
CA THR A 87 11.76 -1.06 17.33
C THR A 87 10.43 -1.71 17.74
N PRO A 88 10.44 -2.80 18.52
CA PRO A 88 9.22 -3.44 18.99
C PRO A 88 8.35 -2.50 19.82
N GLU A 89 7.06 -2.41 19.48
CA GLU A 89 6.09 -1.58 20.18
C GLU A 89 4.87 -2.38 20.63
N ASN A 90 4.47 -2.25 21.88
CA ASN A 90 3.28 -2.90 22.42
C ASN A 90 1.98 -2.24 21.89
N ILE A 91 1.69 -2.50 20.62
CA ILE A 91 0.44 -2.09 19.96
C ILE A 91 -0.48 -3.31 19.90
N PRO A 92 -1.71 -3.23 20.46
CA PRO A 92 -2.65 -4.36 20.43
C PRO A 92 -2.97 -4.83 19.00
N LEU A 93 -2.90 -6.13 18.78
CA LEU A 93 -3.26 -6.79 17.51
C LEU A 93 -4.52 -7.64 17.71
N ASP A 94 -5.48 -7.51 16.81
CA ASP A 94 -6.62 -8.42 16.68
C ASP A 94 -6.21 -9.61 15.81
N ILE A 95 -5.71 -10.68 16.45
CA ILE A 95 -5.21 -11.88 15.80
C ILE A 95 -6.37 -12.84 15.58
N VAL A 96 -6.70 -13.07 14.30
CA VAL A 96 -7.78 -13.97 13.88
C VAL A 96 -7.33 -15.43 13.85
N TYR A 97 -6.06 -15.64 13.47
CA TYR A 97 -5.45 -16.96 13.40
C TYR A 97 -3.92 -16.83 13.51
N GLU A 98 -3.30 -17.80 14.15
CA GLU A 98 -1.85 -17.92 14.22
C GLU A 98 -1.42 -19.39 14.38
N ASP A 99 -0.38 -19.77 13.64
CA ASP A 99 0.34 -21.03 13.80
C ASP A 99 1.87 -20.82 13.66
N ASP A 100 2.63 -21.88 13.41
CA ASP A 100 4.09 -21.81 13.24
C ASP A 100 4.54 -21.09 11.97
N ASP A 101 3.72 -21.05 10.93
CA ASP A 101 4.08 -20.58 9.60
C ASP A 101 3.52 -19.20 9.25
N LEU A 102 2.36 -18.87 9.79
CA LEU A 102 1.65 -17.65 9.41
C LEU A 102 0.78 -17.09 10.55
N LEU A 103 0.37 -15.84 10.35
CA LEU A 103 -0.54 -15.13 11.23
C LEU A 103 -1.51 -14.31 10.37
N VAL A 104 -2.80 -14.32 10.73
CA VAL A 104 -3.84 -13.49 10.12
C VAL A 104 -4.31 -12.48 11.15
N VAL A 105 -4.17 -11.19 10.82
CA VAL A 105 -4.64 -10.09 11.67
C VAL A 105 -5.83 -9.39 11.04
N ASN A 106 -6.77 -8.95 11.86
CA ASN A 106 -7.80 -7.99 11.49
C ASN A 106 -7.28 -6.58 11.82
N LYS A 107 -6.62 -5.96 10.83
CA LYS A 107 -5.97 -4.66 11.01
C LYS A 107 -6.99 -3.56 11.26
N PRO A 108 -6.87 -2.75 12.32
CA PRO A 108 -7.71 -1.57 12.49
C PRO A 108 -7.40 -0.52 11.41
N ALA A 109 -8.36 0.35 11.14
CA ALA A 109 -8.13 1.56 10.38
C ALA A 109 -7.19 2.50 11.13
N GLY A 110 -6.44 3.34 10.42
CA GLY A 110 -5.46 4.27 11.00
C GLY A 110 -4.07 3.68 11.22
N LEU A 111 -3.93 2.34 11.28
CA LEU A 111 -2.65 1.67 11.44
C LEU A 111 -1.95 1.48 10.08
N VAL A 112 -0.77 2.10 9.93
CA VAL A 112 0.08 1.90 8.75
C VAL A 112 0.71 0.51 8.81
N VAL A 113 0.80 -0.18 7.68
CA VAL A 113 1.38 -1.54 7.64
C VAL A 113 2.90 -1.52 7.79
N HIS A 114 3.58 -0.60 7.11
CA HIS A 114 5.04 -0.57 6.96
C HIS A 114 5.57 0.86 7.12
N PRO A 115 6.70 1.09 7.80
CA PRO A 115 7.31 2.40 7.90
C PRO A 115 7.50 3.06 6.53
N GLY A 116 7.27 4.36 6.46
CA GLY A 116 7.43 5.15 5.26
C GLY A 116 7.27 6.63 5.55
N HIS A 117 7.40 7.45 4.51
CA HIS A 117 7.38 8.91 4.65
C HIS A 117 6.21 9.41 5.51
N GLY A 118 6.54 10.13 6.60
CA GLY A 118 5.58 10.64 7.58
C GLY A 118 4.99 9.62 8.56
N ASN A 119 5.40 8.34 8.51
CA ASN A 119 4.95 7.29 9.45
C ASN A 119 6.11 6.31 9.67
N TYR A 120 7.11 6.72 10.42
CA TYR A 120 8.33 5.92 10.64
C TYR A 120 8.18 4.93 11.80
N GLU A 121 7.31 5.24 12.75
CA GLU A 121 7.00 4.48 13.96
C GLU A 121 5.52 4.14 14.03
N HIS A 122 5.11 3.40 15.04
CA HIS A 122 3.71 3.03 15.32
C HIS A 122 3.03 2.31 14.15
N THR A 123 3.78 1.43 13.46
CA THR A 123 3.23 0.66 12.34
C THR A 123 2.91 -0.78 12.76
N LEU A 124 2.19 -1.50 11.90
CA LEU A 124 1.91 -2.92 12.12
C LEU A 124 3.20 -3.73 12.28
N LEU A 125 4.29 -3.39 11.57
CA LEU A 125 5.56 -4.09 11.74
C LEU A 125 6.16 -3.93 13.14
N HIS A 126 6.02 -2.74 13.77
CA HIS A 126 6.45 -2.53 15.15
C HIS A 126 5.62 -3.36 16.14
N ALA A 127 4.31 -3.45 15.91
CA ALA A 127 3.42 -4.30 16.70
C ALA A 127 3.74 -5.80 16.54
N LEU A 128 4.01 -6.25 15.31
CA LEU A 128 4.41 -7.63 15.02
C LEU A 128 5.78 -7.97 15.64
N ALA A 129 6.74 -7.05 15.59
CA ALA A 129 8.03 -7.22 16.23
C ALA A 129 7.87 -7.48 17.73
N TRP A 130 7.06 -6.67 18.41
CA TRP A 130 6.77 -6.85 19.82
C TRP A 130 6.05 -8.17 20.11
N HIS A 131 5.03 -8.51 19.31
CA HIS A 131 4.27 -9.73 19.43
C HIS A 131 5.19 -10.96 19.34
N PHE A 132 6.05 -11.02 18.32
CA PHE A 132 6.97 -12.14 18.12
C PHE A 132 8.04 -12.24 19.21
N GLU A 133 8.53 -11.15 19.77
CA GLU A 133 9.48 -11.18 20.89
C GLU A 133 8.87 -11.71 22.18
N HIS A 134 7.60 -11.42 22.46
CA HIS A 134 6.95 -11.74 23.73
C HIS A 134 6.19 -13.07 23.71
N GLN A 135 5.87 -13.62 22.55
CA GLN A 135 5.27 -14.95 22.41
C GLN A 135 6.29 -16.09 22.30
N SER A 136 7.56 -15.83 22.56
CA SER A 136 8.66 -16.80 22.44
C SER A 136 8.60 -18.01 23.38
N SER A 137 7.46 -18.32 23.99
CA SER A 137 7.20 -19.64 24.60
C SER A 137 6.97 -20.77 23.60
N ILE A 138 6.83 -20.46 22.31
CA ILE A 138 6.72 -21.43 21.21
C ILE A 138 7.97 -21.31 20.33
N VAL A 139 9.13 -21.79 20.84
CA VAL A 139 10.13 -22.43 20.29
C VAL A 139 11.24 -22.13 19.39
N ASN A 140 12.35 -22.48 19.41
CA ASN A 140 13.54 -22.94 18.61
C ASN A 140 13.55 -22.83 17.07
N ARG A 141 12.82 -21.92 16.45
CA ARG A 141 12.92 -21.61 15.02
C ARG A 141 13.29 -20.15 14.82
N PRO A 142 14.13 -19.82 13.84
CA PRO A 142 14.43 -18.44 13.52
C PRO A 142 13.13 -17.77 13.05
N ILE A 143 12.51 -17.00 13.93
CA ILE A 143 11.51 -16.01 13.57
C ILE A 143 12.16 -15.12 12.51
N VAL A 144 11.41 -14.76 11.50
CA VAL A 144 11.81 -13.81 10.46
C VAL A 144 12.59 -12.68 11.13
N ASN A 145 13.77 -12.38 10.62
CA ASN A 145 14.67 -11.40 11.22
C ASN A 145 13.93 -10.06 11.41
N ILE A 146 13.69 -9.67 12.65
CA ILE A 146 13.02 -8.44 13.06
C ILE A 146 13.62 -7.19 12.39
N ASN A 147 14.92 -7.24 12.06
CA ASN A 147 15.63 -6.16 11.37
C ASN A 147 15.46 -6.17 9.83
N ASP A 148 14.70 -7.11 9.28
CA ASP A 148 14.32 -7.05 7.86
C ASP A 148 13.02 -6.23 7.70
N PRO A 149 13.05 -5.04 7.10
CA PRO A 149 11.87 -4.20 6.92
C PRO A 149 10.78 -4.83 6.03
N SER A 150 11.02 -6.01 5.50
CA SER A 150 10.04 -6.81 4.75
C SER A 150 9.48 -7.99 5.54
N ILE A 151 9.73 -8.04 6.86
CA ILE A 151 9.30 -9.14 7.73
C ILE A 151 7.89 -9.60 7.41
N GLY A 152 7.80 -10.84 6.95
CA GLY A 152 6.54 -11.56 6.84
C GLY A 152 5.46 -10.95 5.96
N LEU A 153 5.61 -9.71 5.47
CA LEU A 153 4.62 -9.08 4.63
C LEU A 153 4.61 -9.70 3.23
N VAL A 154 3.48 -10.24 2.84
CA VAL A 154 3.22 -10.80 1.51
C VAL A 154 2.25 -9.93 0.70
N HIS A 155 1.50 -9.07 1.37
CA HIS A 155 0.67 -8.02 0.79
C HIS A 155 0.46 -6.88 1.78
N ARG A 156 -0.26 -5.84 1.36
CA ARG A 156 -0.60 -4.70 2.20
C ARG A 156 -1.99 -4.17 1.88
N ILE A 157 -2.58 -3.48 2.85
CA ILE A 157 -3.76 -2.64 2.69
C ILE A 157 -3.43 -1.21 3.13
N ASP A 158 -4.23 -0.22 2.73
CA ASP A 158 -3.98 1.18 3.04
C ASP A 158 -4.07 1.45 4.55
N LYS A 159 -3.48 2.58 5.01
CA LYS A 159 -3.52 3.04 6.41
C LYS A 159 -4.93 2.96 6.98
N ASP A 160 -5.88 3.60 6.32
CA ASP A 160 -7.25 3.75 6.79
C ASP A 160 -8.21 2.66 6.29
N THR A 161 -7.71 1.65 5.58
CA THR A 161 -8.43 0.43 5.26
C THR A 161 -8.31 -0.54 6.43
N SER A 162 -9.43 -1.02 6.94
CA SER A 162 -9.50 -2.05 7.96
C SER A 162 -9.62 -3.45 7.36
N GLY A 163 -9.43 -4.50 8.18
CA GLY A 163 -9.71 -5.88 7.81
C GLY A 163 -8.49 -6.79 7.68
N LEU A 164 -8.70 -7.92 7.05
CA LEU A 164 -7.79 -9.06 7.07
C LEU A 164 -6.48 -8.80 6.34
N LEU A 165 -5.38 -9.14 7.01
CA LEU A 165 -4.02 -9.09 6.49
C LEU A 165 -3.26 -10.36 6.87
N LEU A 166 -2.55 -10.95 5.90
CA LEU A 166 -1.77 -12.17 6.05
C LEU A 166 -0.28 -11.84 6.25
N ILE A 167 0.31 -12.47 7.27
CA ILE A 167 1.71 -12.32 7.65
C ILE A 167 2.35 -13.71 7.64
N ALA A 168 3.49 -13.86 6.98
CA ALA A 168 4.30 -15.06 7.07
C ALA A 168 5.22 -14.98 8.29
N LYS A 169 5.43 -16.09 8.99
CA LYS A 169 6.33 -16.18 10.16
C LYS A 169 7.68 -16.80 9.80
N THR A 170 7.79 -17.46 8.65
CA THR A 170 9.02 -18.09 8.18
C THR A 170 9.36 -17.65 6.75
N PRO A 171 10.66 -17.68 6.35
CA PRO A 171 11.05 -17.36 4.98
C PRO A 171 10.37 -18.27 3.92
N GLU A 172 10.20 -19.54 4.23
CA GLU A 172 9.58 -20.55 3.37
C GLU A 172 8.09 -20.22 3.17
N ALA A 173 7.38 -19.92 4.26
CA ALA A 173 5.99 -19.49 4.21
C ALA A 173 5.84 -18.18 3.42
N LYS A 174 6.77 -17.23 3.63
CA LYS A 174 6.78 -15.96 2.89
C LYS A 174 6.92 -16.19 1.38
N ALA A 175 7.86 -17.02 0.95
CA ALA A 175 8.07 -17.32 -0.46
C ALA A 175 6.84 -17.98 -1.09
N HIS A 176 6.25 -18.97 -0.40
CA HIS A 176 5.07 -19.68 -0.87
C HIS A 176 3.83 -18.79 -0.95
N LEU A 177 3.58 -18.00 0.09
CA LEU A 177 2.43 -17.08 0.14
C LEU A 177 2.59 -15.93 -0.86
N ALA A 178 3.78 -15.32 -0.95
CA ALA A 178 4.06 -14.28 -1.95
C ALA A 178 3.84 -14.78 -3.38
N LYS A 179 4.18 -16.04 -3.66
CA LYS A 179 3.88 -16.67 -4.95
C LYS A 179 2.37 -16.76 -5.22
N GLN A 180 1.54 -17.10 -4.24
CA GLN A 180 0.08 -17.14 -4.40
C GLN A 180 -0.49 -15.75 -4.71
N PHE A 181 0.04 -14.67 -4.10
CA PHE A 181 -0.34 -13.29 -4.45
C PHE A 181 0.11 -12.91 -5.86
N PHE A 182 1.30 -13.35 -6.27
CA PHE A 182 1.83 -13.11 -7.61
C PHE A 182 1.04 -13.87 -8.69
N ASP A 183 0.71 -15.14 -8.44
CA ASP A 183 -0.07 -16.00 -9.34
C ASP A 183 -1.58 -15.69 -9.29
N HIS A 184 -2.01 -14.72 -8.46
CA HIS A 184 -3.42 -14.34 -8.27
C HIS A 184 -4.35 -15.48 -7.83
N THR A 185 -3.83 -16.45 -7.07
CA THR A 185 -4.59 -17.61 -6.56
C THR A 185 -5.21 -17.37 -5.19
N THR A 186 -4.91 -16.21 -4.56
CA THR A 186 -5.55 -15.77 -3.31
C THR A 186 -6.93 -15.20 -3.59
N GLU A 187 -7.90 -15.48 -2.72
CA GLU A 187 -9.23 -14.87 -2.75
C GLU A 187 -9.31 -13.71 -1.78
N ARG A 188 -9.68 -12.53 -2.29
CA ARG A 188 -9.79 -11.32 -1.47
C ARG A 188 -11.02 -10.55 -1.87
N THR A 189 -11.93 -10.38 -0.92
CA THR A 189 -13.06 -9.47 -1.12
C THR A 189 -12.99 -8.30 -0.15
N TYR A 190 -13.45 -7.18 -0.62
CA TYR A 190 -13.52 -5.93 0.13
C TYR A 190 -14.96 -5.43 0.11
N ASN A 191 -15.41 -4.85 1.21
CA ASN A 191 -16.66 -4.09 1.22
C ASN A 191 -16.35 -2.60 1.24
N ALA A 192 -17.00 -1.85 0.35
CA ALA A 192 -16.87 -0.41 0.24
C ALA A 192 -18.23 0.25 0.19
N LEU A 193 -18.38 1.41 0.86
CA LEU A 193 -19.51 2.30 0.64
C LEU A 193 -19.07 3.36 -0.36
N VAL A 194 -19.81 3.52 -1.44
CA VAL A 194 -19.47 4.45 -2.54
C VAL A 194 -20.60 5.43 -2.79
N TRP A 195 -20.28 6.60 -3.33
CA TRP A 195 -21.27 7.59 -3.74
C TRP A 195 -22.03 7.17 -4.99
N GLY A 196 -23.33 7.45 -5.00
CA GLY A 196 -24.22 7.19 -6.13
C GLY A 196 -24.86 5.81 -6.09
N THR A 197 -25.72 5.59 -7.07
CA THR A 197 -26.47 4.33 -7.30
C THR A 197 -26.06 3.72 -8.62
N PHE A 198 -26.12 2.42 -8.72
CA PHE A 198 -25.78 1.67 -9.92
C PHE A 198 -27.05 1.23 -10.67
N LYS A 199 -26.97 1.19 -11.98
CA LYS A 199 -28.01 0.59 -12.83
C LYS A 199 -27.81 -0.92 -12.92
N GLU A 200 -26.55 -1.34 -13.06
CA GLU A 200 -26.14 -2.75 -13.08
C GLU A 200 -25.83 -3.21 -11.65
N LEU A 201 -26.11 -4.48 -11.36
CA LEU A 201 -25.86 -5.03 -10.04
C LEU A 201 -24.43 -5.58 -9.87
N SER A 202 -23.68 -5.71 -10.93
CA SER A 202 -22.29 -6.14 -10.92
C SER A 202 -21.57 -5.66 -12.18
N GLY A 203 -20.25 -5.67 -12.14
CA GLY A 203 -19.41 -5.32 -13.28
C GLY A 203 -17.93 -5.53 -13.03
N THR A 204 -17.14 -5.24 -14.03
CA THR A 204 -15.67 -5.29 -13.97
C THR A 204 -15.11 -3.94 -14.38
N ILE A 205 -14.10 -3.49 -13.65
CA ILE A 205 -13.33 -2.28 -13.98
C ILE A 205 -11.93 -2.76 -14.34
N GLU A 206 -11.55 -2.51 -15.58
CA GLU A 206 -10.20 -2.73 -16.11
C GLU A 206 -9.55 -1.38 -16.34
N GLY A 207 -8.30 -1.21 -15.89
CA GLY A 207 -7.58 0.04 -16.08
C GLY A 207 -6.16 -0.03 -15.52
N ALA A 208 -5.20 0.54 -16.25
CA ALA A 208 -3.83 0.58 -15.77
C ALA A 208 -3.63 1.74 -14.78
N LEU A 209 -2.97 1.48 -13.66
CA LEU A 209 -2.78 2.43 -12.57
C LEU A 209 -1.34 2.92 -12.50
N ALA A 210 -1.15 4.22 -12.45
CA ALA A 210 0.09 4.89 -12.09
C ALA A 210 -0.18 6.15 -11.27
N ARG A 211 0.87 6.73 -10.69
CA ARG A 211 0.78 8.01 -9.98
C ARG A 211 0.32 9.11 -10.91
N ASP A 212 -0.48 10.03 -10.37
CA ASP A 212 -0.86 11.23 -11.11
C ASP A 212 0.37 12.13 -11.32
N ASN A 213 0.45 12.80 -12.47
CA ASN A 213 1.59 13.65 -12.82
C ASN A 213 1.59 14.99 -12.05
N ARG A 214 0.41 15.44 -11.58
CA ARG A 214 0.26 16.72 -10.87
C ARG A 214 0.36 16.54 -9.36
N ASP A 215 -0.21 15.44 -8.86
CA ASP A 215 -0.15 15.07 -7.45
C ASP A 215 0.36 13.63 -7.31
N ARG A 216 1.63 13.48 -6.99
CA ARG A 216 2.27 12.16 -6.85
C ARG A 216 1.81 11.37 -5.62
N THR A 217 0.96 11.94 -4.76
CA THR A 217 0.38 11.24 -3.60
C THR A 217 -0.84 10.39 -3.96
N ILE A 218 -1.44 10.65 -5.15
CA ILE A 218 -2.60 9.92 -5.67
C ILE A 218 -2.26 9.08 -6.90
N TYR A 219 -3.12 8.13 -7.20
CA TYR A 219 -3.07 7.30 -8.42
C TYR A 219 -4.30 7.61 -9.29
N ARG A 220 -4.18 7.37 -10.58
CA ARG A 220 -5.30 7.42 -11.51
C ARG A 220 -5.21 6.29 -12.53
N VAL A 221 -6.30 6.06 -13.24
CA VAL A 221 -6.32 5.21 -14.43
C VAL A 221 -5.64 5.96 -15.58
N TRP A 222 -4.75 5.28 -16.26
CA TRP A 222 -4.03 5.78 -17.42
C TRP A 222 -4.28 4.90 -18.64
N ASP A 223 -4.25 5.50 -19.81
CA ASP A 223 -4.03 4.76 -21.03
C ASP A 223 -2.55 4.31 -21.09
N LEU A 224 -2.32 3.07 -21.50
CA LEU A 224 -0.96 2.54 -21.62
C LEU A 224 -0.14 3.24 -22.72
N GLU A 225 -0.79 3.84 -23.71
CA GLU A 225 -0.11 4.66 -24.71
C GLU A 225 0.41 5.97 -24.09
N GLU A 226 -0.32 6.57 -23.17
CA GLU A 226 0.09 7.80 -22.46
C GLU A 226 1.07 7.54 -21.31
N CYS A 227 0.97 6.38 -20.66
CA CYS A 227 1.77 6.01 -19.49
C CYS A 227 2.19 4.54 -19.55
N PRO A 228 3.22 4.17 -20.33
CA PRO A 228 3.65 2.79 -20.49
C PRO A 228 4.11 2.09 -19.21
N GLN A 229 4.44 2.85 -18.15
CA GLN A 229 4.79 2.30 -16.84
C GLN A 229 3.57 2.05 -15.94
N ALA A 230 2.36 2.43 -16.34
CA ALA A 230 1.15 2.10 -15.62
C ALA A 230 0.96 0.58 -15.56
N LYS A 231 0.46 0.09 -14.43
CA LYS A 231 0.30 -1.34 -14.19
C LYS A 231 -1.16 -1.72 -14.32
N GLU A 232 -1.42 -2.68 -15.17
CA GLU A 232 -2.77 -3.23 -15.35
C GLU A 232 -3.37 -3.66 -14.01
N ALA A 233 -4.66 -3.37 -13.88
CA ALA A 233 -5.43 -3.66 -12.69
C ALA A 233 -6.86 -4.05 -13.06
N VAL A 234 -7.40 -5.06 -12.37
CA VAL A 234 -8.75 -5.57 -12.58
C VAL A 234 -9.48 -5.67 -11.25
N THR A 235 -10.66 -5.05 -11.17
CA THR A 235 -11.55 -5.07 -10.01
C THR A 235 -12.95 -5.50 -10.45
N HIS A 236 -13.41 -6.66 -9.96
CA HIS A 236 -14.81 -7.04 -10.08
C HIS A 236 -15.59 -6.43 -8.92
N TRP A 237 -16.81 -5.97 -9.20
CA TRP A 237 -17.67 -5.44 -8.16
C TRP A 237 -19.10 -5.99 -8.28
N ARG A 238 -19.78 -6.07 -7.16
CA ARG A 238 -21.23 -6.35 -7.11
C ARG A 238 -21.90 -5.51 -6.04
N VAL A 239 -23.13 -5.10 -6.28
CA VAL A 239 -23.95 -4.39 -5.32
C VAL A 239 -24.39 -5.37 -4.22
N LEU A 240 -24.13 -5.01 -2.96
CA LEU A 240 -24.65 -5.70 -1.81
C LEU A 240 -25.96 -5.07 -1.32
N GLU A 241 -25.98 -3.74 -1.23
CA GLU A 241 -27.14 -2.98 -0.78
C GLU A 241 -27.10 -1.58 -1.37
N GLN A 242 -28.22 -1.08 -1.89
CA GLN A 242 -28.30 0.24 -2.49
C GLN A 242 -29.20 1.16 -1.67
N PHE A 243 -28.68 2.32 -1.33
CA PHE A 243 -29.37 3.40 -0.62
C PHE A 243 -29.69 4.53 -1.59
N PRO A 244 -30.48 5.53 -1.20
CA PRO A 244 -30.87 6.60 -2.13
C PRO A 244 -29.72 7.34 -2.82
N TYR A 245 -28.58 7.51 -2.15
CA TYR A 245 -27.45 8.32 -2.65
C TYR A 245 -26.08 7.67 -2.52
N VAL A 246 -26.02 6.50 -1.92
CA VAL A 246 -24.79 5.70 -1.78
C VAL A 246 -25.10 4.22 -1.99
N THR A 247 -24.08 3.43 -2.29
CA THR A 247 -24.22 1.99 -2.50
C THR A 247 -23.12 1.26 -1.73
N LEU A 248 -23.50 0.21 -1.01
CA LEU A 248 -22.57 -0.75 -0.45
C LEU A 248 -22.23 -1.78 -1.53
N VAL A 249 -20.98 -1.89 -1.87
CA VAL A 249 -20.48 -2.82 -2.89
C VAL A 249 -19.46 -3.79 -2.29
N GLU A 250 -19.42 -4.99 -2.84
CA GLU A 250 -18.32 -5.91 -2.69
C GLU A 250 -17.38 -5.77 -3.88
N CYS A 251 -16.09 -5.70 -3.62
CA CYS A 251 -15.04 -5.67 -4.63
C CYS A 251 -14.17 -6.91 -4.49
N ARG A 252 -13.97 -7.66 -5.57
CA ARG A 252 -13.02 -8.76 -5.67
C ARG A 252 -11.86 -8.36 -6.58
N LEU A 253 -10.65 -8.54 -6.08
CA LEU A 253 -9.43 -8.13 -6.77
C LEU A 253 -8.78 -9.31 -7.49
N GLU A 254 -8.44 -9.16 -8.78
CA GLU A 254 -7.45 -10.00 -9.45
C GLU A 254 -6.04 -9.49 -9.16
N THR A 255 -5.84 -8.19 -9.20
CA THR A 255 -4.57 -7.51 -8.94
C THR A 255 -4.62 -6.75 -7.60
N GLY A 256 -3.46 -6.37 -7.05
CA GLY A 256 -3.35 -5.64 -5.77
C GLY A 256 -2.51 -4.37 -5.91
N ARG A 257 -2.94 -3.40 -6.76
CA ARG A 257 -2.21 -2.14 -6.92
C ARG A 257 -2.57 -1.15 -5.81
N THR A 258 -1.65 -0.22 -5.54
CA THR A 258 -1.87 0.83 -4.54
C THR A 258 -3.14 1.62 -4.84
N HIS A 259 -4.00 1.77 -3.82
CA HIS A 259 -5.30 2.45 -3.89
C HIS A 259 -6.27 1.90 -4.96
N GLN A 260 -6.09 0.68 -5.46
CA GLN A 260 -6.79 0.17 -6.64
C GLN A 260 -8.31 0.34 -6.60
N ILE A 261 -8.99 -0.14 -5.55
CA ILE A 261 -10.44 -0.01 -5.42
C ILE A 261 -10.87 1.46 -5.40
N ARG A 262 -10.14 2.30 -4.69
CA ARG A 262 -10.42 3.73 -4.53
C ARG A 262 -10.33 4.45 -5.87
N VAL A 263 -9.28 4.17 -6.65
CA VAL A 263 -9.06 4.73 -7.99
C VAL A 263 -10.10 4.23 -8.98
N HIS A 264 -10.33 2.91 -9.02
CA HIS A 264 -11.28 2.28 -9.95
C HIS A 264 -12.71 2.77 -9.72
N MET A 265 -13.16 2.82 -8.47
CA MET A 265 -14.49 3.33 -8.14
C MET A 265 -14.64 4.82 -8.49
N LYS A 266 -13.62 5.64 -8.21
CA LYS A 266 -13.61 7.05 -8.67
C LYS A 266 -13.65 7.14 -10.19
N HIS A 267 -12.91 6.30 -10.90
CA HIS A 267 -12.85 6.29 -12.37
C HIS A 267 -14.23 6.09 -13.01
N ILE A 268 -15.04 5.19 -12.45
CA ILE A 268 -16.42 4.96 -12.92
C ILE A 268 -17.45 5.93 -12.32
N GLY A 269 -17.02 6.98 -11.62
CA GLY A 269 -17.88 8.03 -11.07
C GLY A 269 -18.53 7.73 -9.72
N HIS A 270 -18.03 6.71 -9.01
CA HIS A 270 -18.51 6.27 -7.69
C HIS A 270 -17.39 6.28 -6.63
N PRO A 271 -16.77 7.46 -6.31
CA PRO A 271 -15.70 7.49 -5.31
C PRO A 271 -16.21 6.95 -3.96
N LEU A 272 -15.28 6.37 -3.18
CA LEU A 272 -15.61 5.84 -1.86
C LEU A 272 -16.10 6.97 -0.94
N PHE A 273 -17.10 6.65 -0.12
CA PHE A 273 -17.63 7.58 0.87
C PHE A 273 -16.54 7.95 1.87
N CYS A 274 -16.39 9.24 2.16
CA CYS A 274 -15.38 9.83 3.02
C CYS A 274 -13.91 9.54 2.60
N ASP A 275 -13.64 9.34 1.30
CA ASP A 275 -12.28 9.25 0.77
C ASP A 275 -11.73 10.64 0.45
N GLU A 276 -10.94 11.20 1.37
CA GLU A 276 -10.37 12.54 1.24
C GLU A 276 -9.50 12.68 -0.02
N LYS A 277 -8.62 11.71 -0.28
CA LYS A 277 -7.70 11.77 -1.42
C LYS A 277 -8.39 11.69 -2.77
N TYR A 278 -9.52 11.01 -2.83
CA TYR A 278 -10.23 10.77 -4.10
C TYR A 278 -11.55 11.52 -4.20
N GLY A 279 -11.80 12.50 -3.31
CA GLY A 279 -12.91 13.43 -3.40
C GLY A 279 -14.24 12.88 -2.88
N GLY A 280 -14.20 11.87 -2.03
CA GLY A 280 -15.39 11.27 -1.42
C GLY A 280 -15.85 11.94 -0.12
N CYS A 281 -15.10 12.90 0.43
CA CYS A 281 -15.46 13.68 1.62
C CYS A 281 -16.29 14.93 1.32
N GLU A 282 -16.81 15.04 0.10
CA GLU A 282 -17.75 16.08 -0.30
C GLU A 282 -19.13 15.49 -0.51
N ILE A 283 -20.17 16.34 -0.45
CA ILE A 283 -21.56 15.92 -0.75
C ILE A 283 -21.73 15.83 -2.27
N LEU A 284 -21.52 14.65 -2.82
CA LEU A 284 -21.54 14.44 -4.27
C LEU A 284 -22.94 14.17 -4.83
N LYS A 285 -23.85 13.62 -4.03
CA LYS A 285 -25.20 13.24 -4.41
C LYS A 285 -26.18 13.60 -3.29
N GLY A 286 -27.45 13.85 -3.65
CA GLY A 286 -28.53 14.00 -2.69
C GLY A 286 -29.20 15.38 -2.73
N LEU A 287 -29.93 15.71 -1.64
CA LEU A 287 -30.75 16.89 -1.52
C LEU A 287 -29.93 18.14 -1.21
N ARG A 288 -30.38 19.32 -1.67
CA ARG A 288 -29.74 20.61 -1.34
C ARG A 288 -30.38 21.27 -0.11
N THR A 289 -30.70 20.49 0.93
CA THR A 289 -31.30 20.97 2.16
C THR A 289 -30.30 21.02 3.31
N GLN A 290 -30.51 21.90 4.28
CA GLN A 290 -29.66 22.00 5.48
C GLN A 290 -29.72 20.69 6.30
N LYS A 291 -30.90 20.08 6.39
CA LYS A 291 -31.10 18.81 7.09
C LYS A 291 -30.28 17.67 6.47
N TYR A 292 -30.25 17.60 5.11
CA TYR A 292 -29.44 16.60 4.43
C TYR A 292 -27.94 16.85 4.60
N ARG A 293 -27.51 18.11 4.54
CA ARG A 293 -26.11 18.47 4.82
C ARG A 293 -25.70 17.98 6.21
N GLN A 294 -26.49 18.29 7.24
CA GLN A 294 -26.24 17.85 8.61
C GLN A 294 -26.24 16.34 8.73
N PHE A 295 -27.13 15.62 8.02
CA PHE A 295 -27.12 14.16 7.96
C PHE A 295 -25.80 13.63 7.43
N ILE A 296 -25.27 14.18 6.33
CA ILE A 296 -24.00 13.74 5.73
C ILE A 296 -22.81 14.09 6.64
N GLU A 297 -22.77 15.29 7.23
CA GLU A 297 -21.74 15.67 8.19
C GLU A 297 -21.67 14.70 9.37
N ASN A 298 -22.83 14.30 9.89
CA ASN A 298 -22.93 13.26 10.92
C ASN A 298 -22.49 11.87 10.41
N CYS A 299 -22.70 11.56 9.13
CA CYS A 299 -22.19 10.32 8.52
C CYS A 299 -20.66 10.33 8.40
N PHE A 300 -20.08 11.45 7.98
CA PHE A 300 -18.61 11.60 7.92
C PHE A 300 -17.98 11.52 9.31
N ALA A 301 -18.63 12.10 10.34
CA ALA A 301 -18.16 12.01 11.71
C ALA A 301 -18.19 10.58 12.29
N LEU A 302 -19.10 9.72 11.85
CA LEU A 302 -19.17 8.32 12.27
C LEU A 302 -18.03 7.47 11.70
N CYS A 303 -17.62 7.73 10.45
CA CYS A 303 -16.53 7.01 9.79
C CYS A 303 -15.67 8.01 9.01
N PRO A 304 -14.73 8.72 9.70
CA PRO A 304 -13.95 9.83 9.11
C PRO A 304 -12.78 9.33 8.26
N ARG A 305 -13.02 8.36 7.38
CA ARG A 305 -12.04 7.73 6.51
C ARG A 305 -12.72 7.12 5.29
N GLN A 306 -11.95 6.76 4.26
CA GLN A 306 -12.51 5.94 3.18
C GLN A 306 -13.19 4.70 3.75
N VAL A 307 -14.46 4.51 3.44
CA VAL A 307 -15.25 3.37 3.90
C VAL A 307 -14.88 2.15 3.06
N LEU A 308 -13.81 1.49 3.49
CA LEU A 308 -13.22 0.31 2.85
C LEU A 308 -12.75 -0.69 3.91
N HIS A 309 -13.14 -1.94 3.72
CA HIS A 309 -12.82 -3.03 4.63
C HIS A 309 -12.44 -4.29 3.86
N ALA A 310 -11.26 -4.87 4.16
CA ALA A 310 -10.81 -6.16 3.62
C ALA A 310 -11.58 -7.28 4.32
N ARG A 311 -12.72 -7.68 3.73
CA ARG A 311 -13.74 -8.54 4.34
C ARG A 311 -13.30 -9.99 4.42
N THR A 312 -12.86 -10.57 3.29
CA THR A 312 -12.49 -11.99 3.24
C THR A 312 -11.08 -12.19 2.72
N LEU A 313 -10.45 -13.26 3.18
CA LEU A 313 -9.12 -13.66 2.76
C LEU A 313 -9.06 -15.19 2.65
N GLY A 314 -8.78 -15.69 1.43
CA GLY A 314 -8.61 -17.12 1.17
C GLY A 314 -7.26 -17.40 0.51
N PHE A 315 -6.57 -18.42 0.99
CA PHE A 315 -5.26 -18.86 0.48
C PHE A 315 -5.02 -20.33 0.80
N THR A 316 -3.97 -20.92 0.22
CA THR A 316 -3.52 -22.27 0.54
C THR A 316 -2.40 -22.20 1.59
N HIS A 317 -2.55 -22.94 2.69
CA HIS A 317 -1.55 -22.99 3.75
C HIS A 317 -0.19 -23.49 3.22
N PRO A 318 0.92 -22.78 3.51
CA PRO A 318 2.22 -23.04 2.86
C PRO A 318 2.82 -24.41 3.20
N ARG A 319 2.53 -24.98 4.38
CA ARG A 319 3.06 -26.28 4.83
C ARG A 319 2.09 -27.42 4.58
N THR A 320 0.81 -27.26 4.95
CA THR A 320 -0.16 -28.35 4.90
C THR A 320 -0.82 -28.51 3.53
N GLY A 321 -0.84 -27.47 2.71
CA GLY A 321 -1.55 -27.45 1.44
C GLY A 321 -3.08 -27.31 1.58
N GLU A 322 -3.60 -27.16 2.80
CA GLU A 322 -5.03 -27.00 3.05
C GLU A 322 -5.53 -25.62 2.62
N ARG A 323 -6.75 -25.55 2.12
CA ARG A 323 -7.41 -24.29 1.81
C ARG A 323 -7.90 -23.62 3.08
N MET A 324 -7.39 -22.42 3.35
CA MET A 324 -7.82 -21.57 4.47
C MET A 324 -8.70 -20.45 3.95
N PHE A 325 -9.72 -20.08 4.71
CA PHE A 325 -10.63 -18.98 4.40
C PHE A 325 -11.06 -18.28 5.68
N PHE A 326 -10.95 -16.95 5.67
CA PHE A 326 -11.31 -16.09 6.80
C PHE A 326 -12.30 -15.03 6.33
N ASP A 327 -13.23 -14.69 7.21
CA ASP A 327 -14.21 -13.63 7.05
C ASP A 327 -14.23 -12.78 8.32
N SER A 328 -14.09 -11.46 8.21
CA SER A 328 -14.08 -10.52 9.33
C SER A 328 -15.32 -9.64 9.31
N GLU A 329 -15.91 -9.38 10.48
CA GLU A 329 -17.02 -8.44 10.57
C GLU A 329 -16.59 -7.01 10.28
N TRP A 330 -17.54 -6.18 9.84
CA TRP A 330 -17.29 -4.76 9.67
C TRP A 330 -16.92 -4.11 11.01
N PRO A 331 -15.95 -3.20 11.03
CA PRO A 331 -15.63 -2.46 12.22
C PRO A 331 -16.80 -1.57 12.65
N ALA A 332 -16.80 -1.17 13.92
CA ALA A 332 -17.92 -0.48 14.57
C ALA A 332 -18.31 0.83 13.83
N ASP A 333 -17.33 1.59 13.32
CA ASP A 333 -17.55 2.84 12.57
C ASP A 333 -18.33 2.58 11.26
N MET A 334 -17.92 1.59 10.48
CA MET A 334 -18.58 1.20 9.24
C MET A 334 -19.97 0.63 9.51
N THR A 335 -20.11 -0.22 10.53
CA THR A 335 -21.39 -0.80 10.94
C THR A 335 -22.40 0.29 11.35
N ALA A 336 -21.96 1.26 12.17
CA ALA A 336 -22.80 2.39 12.58
C ALA A 336 -23.24 3.25 11.39
N LEU A 337 -22.31 3.53 10.46
CA LEU A 337 -22.59 4.30 9.25
C LEU A 337 -23.62 3.59 8.34
N ILE A 338 -23.43 2.28 8.07
CA ILE A 338 -24.37 1.51 7.24
C ILE A 338 -25.75 1.45 7.88
N ARG A 339 -25.82 1.24 9.22
CA ARG A 339 -27.09 1.28 9.96
C ARG A 339 -27.79 2.63 9.81
N LYS A 340 -27.02 3.73 9.85
CA LYS A 340 -27.57 5.09 9.68
C LYS A 340 -28.12 5.30 8.28
N TRP A 341 -27.46 4.77 7.23
CA TRP A 341 -27.98 4.82 5.86
C TRP A 341 -29.22 3.95 5.66
N ARG A 342 -29.30 2.78 6.31
CA ARG A 342 -30.51 1.93 6.31
C ARG A 342 -31.74 2.62 6.89
N ALA A 343 -31.52 3.46 7.92
CA ALA A 343 -32.58 4.24 8.56
C ALA A 343 -32.89 5.57 7.85
N TYR A 344 -32.18 5.86 6.75
CA TYR A 344 -32.36 7.12 6.03
C TYR A 344 -33.58 7.08 5.10
N GLU A 345 -34.54 7.96 5.34
CA GLU A 345 -35.71 8.18 4.49
C GLU A 345 -35.66 9.57 3.86
N PRO A 346 -35.50 9.73 2.52
CA PRO A 346 -35.41 11.02 1.86
C PRO A 346 -36.57 11.97 2.16
N ASN A 347 -37.78 11.44 2.30
CA ASN A 347 -39.00 12.22 2.52
C ASN A 347 -39.11 12.87 3.91
N THR A 348 -38.34 12.40 4.89
CA THR A 348 -38.33 12.98 6.24
C THR A 348 -37.44 14.20 6.37
N LEU A 349 -36.64 14.50 5.35
CA LEU A 349 -35.71 15.63 5.31
C LEU A 349 -36.09 16.76 4.34
N LEU A 350 -37.28 16.68 3.74
CA LEU A 350 -37.85 17.75 2.90
C LEU A 350 -38.41 18.92 3.74
#